data_cc2484e762fe920558bd8bb0482287f8
#
_entry.id   cc2484e762fe920558bd8bb0482287f8
#
_cell.length_a   1.000
_cell.length_b   1.000
_cell.length_c   1.000
_cell.angle_alpha   90.00
_cell.angle_beta   90.00
_cell.angle_gamma   90.00
#
_symmetry.space_group_name_H-M   'P 1'
#
loop_
_entity.id
_entity.type
_entity.pdbx_description
1 polymer ?
#
loop_
_entity_poly.entity_id
_entity_poly.type
_entity_poly.pdbx_seq_one_letter_code
_entity_poly.pdbx_strand_id
1 'polypeptide(L)'
;MNIFLTSNCGGNTYRQNQFFNEIDLKKYILTLDTTIVGISAGSINAASIAYNSPECEEDILNPELLSGLGITNINIEPHFDVNNNNKMQMDSILSQSYKRVIYGLPDGSYIKNNTLYGEGYKIHNGEIKLICNNDEKYEICD
;
A
#
# COMPACT_ATOMS: atom_id res chain seq x y z
N MET A 1 -13.84 -18.44 5.45
CA MET A 1 -14.54 -17.17 5.21
C MET A 1 -13.53 -16.19 4.60
N ASN A 2 -13.86 -15.56 3.51
CA ASN A 2 -12.96 -14.60 2.87
C ASN A 2 -13.39 -13.18 3.25
N ILE A 3 -12.49 -12.39 3.85
CA ILE A 3 -12.75 -10.99 4.14
C ILE A 3 -12.06 -10.17 3.06
N PHE A 4 -12.83 -9.35 2.37
CA PHE A 4 -12.33 -8.41 1.37
C PHE A 4 -12.23 -7.03 2.00
N LEU A 5 -11.00 -6.50 2.10
CA LEU A 5 -10.78 -5.12 2.48
C LEU A 5 -10.85 -4.26 1.22
N THR A 6 -12.05 -3.98 0.77
CA THR A 6 -12.26 -3.09 -0.36
C THR A 6 -12.49 -1.67 0.11
N SER A 7 -11.81 -0.70 -0.48
CA SER A 7 -12.34 0.66 -0.52
C SER A 7 -13.19 0.76 -1.76
N ASN A 8 -14.47 0.98 -1.60
CA ASN A 8 -15.32 1.33 -2.72
C ASN A 8 -14.85 2.68 -3.30
N CYS A 9 -14.38 2.62 -4.55
CA CYS A 9 -14.16 3.76 -5.46
C CYS A 9 -13.69 5.06 -4.79
N GLY A 10 -12.38 5.28 -4.70
CA GLY A 10 -11.81 6.55 -4.26
C GLY A 10 -11.96 6.83 -2.76
N GLY A 11 -12.00 5.79 -1.95
CA GLY A 11 -12.03 5.94 -0.50
C GLY A 11 -10.71 6.51 0.01
N ASN A 12 -10.80 7.61 0.75
CA ASN A 12 -9.66 8.21 1.42
C ASN A 12 -9.05 7.20 2.41
N THR A 13 -7.79 6.86 2.22
CA THR A 13 -7.05 5.87 3.03
C THR A 13 -7.06 6.23 4.51
N TYR A 14 -6.93 7.52 4.84
CA TYR A 14 -6.96 8.01 6.21
C TYR A 14 -8.31 7.77 6.88
N ARG A 15 -9.42 8.07 6.21
CA ARG A 15 -10.77 7.82 6.75
C ARG A 15 -11.03 6.33 6.95
N GLN A 16 -10.59 5.49 6.03
CA GLN A 16 -10.68 4.05 6.18
C GLN A 16 -9.87 3.56 7.38
N ASN A 17 -8.65 4.09 7.55
CA ASN A 17 -7.80 3.79 8.69
C ASN A 17 -8.44 4.19 10.01
N GLN A 18 -9.01 5.40 10.10
CA GLN A 18 -9.73 5.85 11.28
C GLN A 18 -10.88 4.90 11.64
N PHE A 19 -11.69 4.51 10.64
CA PHE A 19 -12.79 3.58 10.86
C PHE A 19 -12.30 2.21 11.35
N PHE A 20 -11.22 1.67 10.77
CA PHE A 20 -10.64 0.41 11.21
C PHE A 20 -10.14 0.46 12.67
N ASN A 21 -9.55 1.58 13.08
CA ASN A 21 -9.13 1.79 14.46
C ASN A 21 -10.32 2.00 15.41
N GLU A 22 -11.36 2.71 14.97
CA GLU A 22 -12.58 2.92 15.77
C GLU A 22 -13.29 1.62 16.14
N ILE A 23 -13.38 0.68 15.21
CA ILE A 23 -14.00 -0.65 15.45
C ILE A 23 -13.01 -1.70 15.97
N ASP A 24 -11.76 -1.33 16.25
CA ASP A 24 -10.69 -2.23 16.69
C ASP A 24 -10.51 -3.45 15.74
N LEU A 25 -10.61 -3.20 14.42
CA LEU A 25 -10.60 -4.26 13.40
C LEU A 25 -9.35 -5.13 13.47
N LYS A 26 -8.20 -4.54 13.77
CA LYS A 26 -6.92 -5.25 13.91
C LYS A 26 -7.00 -6.44 14.86
N LYS A 27 -7.64 -6.25 16.00
CA LYS A 27 -7.80 -7.30 17.01
C LYS A 27 -8.55 -8.51 16.49
N TYR A 28 -9.60 -8.27 15.69
CA TYR A 28 -10.40 -9.35 15.12
C TYR A 28 -9.74 -10.00 13.93
N ILE A 29 -9.22 -9.20 13.00
CA ILE A 29 -8.71 -9.68 11.71
C ILE A 29 -7.50 -10.61 11.87
N LEU A 30 -6.63 -10.34 12.86
CA LEU A 30 -5.45 -11.15 13.12
C LEU A 30 -5.76 -12.49 13.81
N THR A 31 -6.98 -12.68 14.31
CA THR A 31 -7.44 -13.94 14.91
C THR A 31 -8.18 -14.84 13.93
N LEU A 32 -8.44 -14.36 12.72
CA LEU A 32 -9.20 -15.09 11.71
C LEU A 32 -8.30 -16.05 10.93
N ASP A 33 -8.71 -17.30 10.84
CA ASP A 33 -8.13 -18.29 9.91
C ASP A 33 -8.82 -18.15 8.54
N THR A 34 -8.42 -17.11 7.79
CA THR A 34 -9.06 -16.78 6.52
C THR A 34 -8.09 -16.02 5.60
N THR A 35 -8.39 -16.02 4.31
CA THR A 35 -7.68 -15.19 3.34
C THR A 35 -8.19 -13.77 3.43
N ILE A 36 -7.27 -12.81 3.58
CA ILE A 36 -7.56 -11.39 3.59
C ILE A 36 -7.03 -10.79 2.28
N VAL A 37 -7.86 -10.01 1.63
CA VAL A 37 -7.50 -9.30 0.39
C VAL A 37 -7.66 -7.80 0.61
N GLY A 38 -6.58 -7.03 0.44
CA GLY A 38 -6.59 -5.58 0.46
C GLY A 38 -6.54 -5.03 -0.97
N ILE A 39 -7.41 -4.09 -1.30
CA ILE A 39 -7.46 -3.41 -2.59
C ILE A 39 -7.36 -1.89 -2.35
N SER A 40 -6.51 -1.18 -3.14
CA SER A 40 -6.32 0.27 -3.03
C SER A 40 -6.01 0.69 -1.58
N ALA A 41 -6.80 1.56 -0.96
CA ALA A 41 -6.65 1.97 0.44
C ALA A 41 -6.57 0.77 1.42
N GLY A 42 -7.24 -0.34 1.13
CA GLY A 42 -7.16 -1.57 1.91
C GLY A 42 -5.80 -2.23 1.84
N SER A 43 -5.10 -2.16 0.71
CA SER A 43 -3.73 -2.66 0.56
C SER A 43 -2.72 -1.81 1.35
N ILE A 44 -2.91 -0.49 1.37
CA ILE A 44 -2.10 0.43 2.19
C ILE A 44 -2.30 0.12 3.68
N ASN A 45 -3.55 0.05 4.13
CA ASN A 45 -3.90 -0.19 5.53
C ASN A 45 -3.59 -1.61 6.03
N ALA A 46 -3.27 -2.56 5.15
CA ALA A 46 -2.84 -3.90 5.53
C ALA A 46 -1.48 -3.91 6.24
N ALA A 47 -0.61 -2.94 5.98
CA ALA A 47 0.70 -2.83 6.60
C ALA A 47 0.62 -2.53 8.11
N SER A 48 1.66 -2.91 8.86
CA SER A 48 1.79 -2.55 10.29
C SER A 48 1.93 -1.03 10.46
N ILE A 49 2.77 -0.41 9.63
CA ILE A 49 2.86 1.04 9.47
C ILE A 49 2.45 1.33 8.04
N ALA A 50 1.24 1.80 7.87
CA ALA A 50 0.70 2.16 6.57
C ALA A 50 1.27 3.52 6.14
N TYR A 51 1.89 3.57 4.97
CA TYR A 51 2.31 4.81 4.34
C TYR A 51 1.24 5.25 3.35
N ASN A 52 0.74 6.46 3.52
CA ASN A 52 -0.29 7.07 2.68
C ASN A 52 0.30 8.29 1.98
N SER A 53 0.60 8.16 0.69
CA SER A 53 1.08 9.28 -0.11
C SER A 53 -0.03 10.32 -0.33
N PRO A 54 0.27 11.63 -0.26
CA PRO A 54 -0.73 12.66 -0.56
C PRO A 54 -1.02 12.71 -2.06
N GLU A 55 -2.27 12.57 -2.45
CA GLU A 55 -2.71 12.64 -3.84
C GLU A 55 -3.20 14.04 -4.22
N CYS A 56 -3.66 14.83 -3.24
CA CYS A 56 -4.14 16.19 -3.40
C CYS A 56 -3.76 17.08 -2.21
N GLU A 57 -3.97 18.40 -2.34
CA GLU A 57 -3.62 19.36 -1.28
C GLU A 57 -4.35 19.09 0.04
N GLU A 58 -5.55 18.52 0.00
CA GLU A 58 -6.33 18.19 1.20
C GLU A 58 -5.69 17.04 1.98
N ASP A 59 -4.97 16.15 1.31
CA ASP A 59 -4.28 15.03 1.95
C ASP A 59 -3.05 15.46 2.75
N ILE A 60 -2.47 16.62 2.46
CA ILE A 60 -1.31 17.17 3.21
C ILE A 60 -1.67 17.37 4.69
N LEU A 61 -2.94 17.59 5.00
CA LEU A 61 -3.43 17.75 6.37
C LEU A 61 -3.51 16.42 7.12
N ASN A 62 -3.46 15.30 6.41
CA ASN A 62 -3.51 13.97 7.00
C ASN A 62 -2.09 13.45 7.30
N PRO A 63 -1.91 12.63 8.34
CA PRO A 63 -0.63 11.97 8.57
C PRO A 63 -0.26 11.05 7.40
N GLU A 64 1.00 11.13 6.94
CA GLU A 64 1.53 10.20 5.94
C GLU A 64 1.71 8.78 6.49
N LEU A 65 1.91 8.65 7.80
CA LEU A 65 2.11 7.37 8.48
C LEU A 65 0.95 7.10 9.42
N LEU A 66 0.35 5.94 9.23
CA LEU A 66 -0.84 5.51 9.96
C LEU A 66 -0.57 4.16 10.66
N SER A 67 -1.22 3.95 11.81
CA SER A 67 -1.25 2.62 12.43
C SER A 67 -2.18 1.71 11.62
N GLY A 68 -1.61 0.80 10.85
CA GLY A 68 -2.36 -0.12 10.02
C GLY A 68 -2.73 -1.43 10.71
N LEU A 69 -3.27 -2.37 9.96
CA LEU A 69 -3.82 -3.62 10.47
C LEU A 69 -2.75 -4.65 10.91
N GLY A 70 -1.50 -4.50 10.45
CA GLY A 70 -0.42 -5.42 10.82
C GLY A 70 -0.51 -6.81 10.17
N ILE A 71 -1.17 -6.91 9.03
CA ILE A 71 -1.27 -8.13 8.24
C ILE A 71 0.05 -8.41 7.52
N THR A 72 0.75 -7.34 7.14
CA THR A 72 2.04 -7.38 6.47
C THR A 72 2.95 -6.24 6.93
N ASN A 73 4.25 -6.32 6.62
CA ASN A 73 5.19 -5.20 6.76
C ASN A 73 5.51 -4.54 5.41
N ILE A 74 4.91 -5.02 4.32
CA ILE A 74 5.13 -4.49 2.97
C ILE A 74 4.31 -3.20 2.81
N ASN A 75 4.99 -2.10 2.46
CA ASN A 75 4.32 -0.87 2.07
C ASN A 75 4.06 -0.89 0.55
N ILE A 76 2.81 -0.72 0.17
CA ILE A 76 2.36 -0.71 -1.21
C ILE A 76 1.90 0.69 -1.58
N GLU A 77 2.33 1.17 -2.74
CA GLU A 77 1.72 2.30 -3.45
C GLU A 77 0.84 1.73 -4.56
N PRO A 78 -0.48 1.65 -4.37
CA PRO A 78 -1.39 1.14 -5.38
C PRO A 78 -1.60 2.16 -6.50
N HIS A 79 -2.07 1.73 -7.66
CA HIS A 79 -2.29 2.58 -8.85
C HIS A 79 -1.02 3.33 -9.28
N PHE A 80 0.15 2.74 -9.00
CA PHE A 80 1.43 3.38 -9.25
C PHE A 80 1.66 3.57 -10.75
N ASP A 81 1.96 4.81 -11.13
CA ASP A 81 2.41 5.16 -12.48
C ASP A 81 3.77 5.86 -12.38
N VAL A 82 4.81 5.25 -12.94
CA VAL A 82 6.16 5.81 -12.97
C VAL A 82 6.22 7.16 -13.71
N ASN A 83 5.28 7.41 -14.61
CA ASN A 83 5.14 8.67 -15.37
C ASN A 83 4.17 9.66 -14.71
N ASN A 84 3.78 9.40 -13.45
CA ASN A 84 2.84 10.27 -12.75
C ASN A 84 3.36 11.71 -12.65
N ASN A 85 2.58 12.66 -13.18
CA ASN A 85 2.89 14.07 -13.15
C ASN A 85 2.53 14.76 -11.81
N ASN A 86 1.94 14.05 -10.87
CA ASN A 86 1.67 14.56 -9.52
C ASN A 86 2.99 14.65 -8.74
N LYS A 87 3.64 15.82 -8.87
CA LYS A 87 4.93 16.07 -8.24
C LYS A 87 4.88 15.94 -6.73
N MET A 88 3.82 16.43 -6.10
CA MET A 88 3.67 16.36 -4.64
C MET A 88 3.65 14.91 -4.15
N GLN A 89 2.87 14.05 -4.78
CA GLN A 89 2.81 12.63 -4.45
C GLN A 89 4.16 11.95 -4.68
N MET A 90 4.78 12.18 -5.84
CA MET A 90 6.07 11.58 -6.18
C MET A 90 7.19 12.05 -5.24
N ASP A 91 7.25 13.33 -4.89
CA ASP A 91 8.24 13.88 -3.95
C ASP A 91 8.06 13.25 -2.55
N SER A 92 6.82 13.03 -2.10
CA SER A 92 6.53 12.33 -0.83
C SER A 92 6.99 10.87 -0.89
N ILE A 93 6.65 10.13 -1.95
CA ILE A 93 7.05 8.72 -2.14
C ILE A 93 8.58 8.60 -2.10
N LEU A 94 9.28 9.43 -2.86
CA LEU A 94 10.75 9.41 -2.90
C LEU A 94 11.36 9.78 -1.55
N SER A 95 10.82 10.78 -0.85
CA SER A 95 11.26 11.18 0.49
C SER A 95 11.10 10.03 1.50
N GLN A 96 9.96 9.34 1.50
CA GLN A 96 9.71 8.22 2.40
C GLN A 96 10.56 6.99 2.04
N SER A 97 10.96 6.85 0.79
CA SER A 97 11.77 5.72 0.34
C SER A 97 13.17 5.64 0.98
N TYR A 98 13.67 6.73 1.57
CA TYR A 98 14.90 6.71 2.39
C TYR A 98 14.72 6.05 3.75
N LYS A 99 13.47 5.89 4.20
CA LYS A 99 13.14 5.33 5.52
C LYS A 99 12.53 3.94 5.44
N ARG A 100 11.99 3.57 4.28
CA ARG A 100 11.28 2.31 4.04
C ARG A 100 11.33 1.89 2.58
N VAL A 101 11.19 0.61 2.32
CA VAL A 101 10.93 0.12 0.96
C VAL A 101 9.45 0.30 0.66
N ILE A 102 9.14 0.85 -0.52
CA ILE A 102 7.78 0.99 -1.03
C ILE A 102 7.70 0.21 -2.35
N TYR A 103 6.65 -0.58 -2.50
CA TYR A 103 6.38 -1.32 -3.73
C TYR A 103 5.27 -0.64 -4.51
N GLY A 104 5.65 -0.02 -5.64
CA GLY A 104 4.70 0.59 -6.58
C GLY A 104 4.03 -0.48 -7.42
N LEU A 105 2.71 -0.59 -7.35
CA LEU A 105 1.93 -1.57 -8.08
C LEU A 105 0.97 -0.88 -9.06
N PRO A 106 1.22 -0.97 -10.38
CA PRO A 106 0.23 -0.61 -11.39
C PRO A 106 -1.04 -1.46 -11.27
N ASP A 107 -2.12 -0.98 -11.87
CA ASP A 107 -3.38 -1.72 -11.94
C ASP A 107 -3.17 -3.09 -12.62
N GLY A 108 -3.76 -4.12 -12.04
CA GLY A 108 -3.61 -5.51 -12.50
C GLY A 108 -2.49 -6.28 -11.79
N SER A 109 -1.61 -5.60 -11.05
CA SER A 109 -0.55 -6.24 -10.26
C SER A 109 -0.98 -6.46 -8.82
N TYR A 110 -0.42 -7.49 -8.17
CA TYR A 110 -0.73 -7.80 -6.78
C TYR A 110 0.42 -8.52 -6.07
N ILE A 111 0.40 -8.50 -4.74
CA ILE A 111 1.31 -9.27 -3.90
C ILE A 111 0.51 -10.33 -3.14
N LYS A 112 1.01 -11.57 -3.19
CA LYS A 112 0.48 -12.70 -2.42
C LYS A 112 1.63 -13.49 -1.81
N ASN A 113 1.58 -13.71 -0.50
CA ASN A 113 2.62 -14.46 0.24
C ASN A 113 4.05 -13.98 -0.09
N ASN A 114 4.30 -12.67 -0.02
CA ASN A 114 5.57 -12.03 -0.36
C ASN A 114 6.03 -12.22 -1.81
N THR A 115 5.17 -12.67 -2.71
CA THR A 115 5.46 -12.75 -4.14
C THR A 115 4.63 -11.71 -4.87
N LEU A 116 5.30 -10.86 -5.65
CA LEU A 116 4.70 -9.90 -6.55
C LEU A 116 4.40 -10.58 -7.89
N TYR A 117 3.23 -10.36 -8.42
CA TYR A 117 2.76 -10.84 -9.71
C TYR A 117 2.35 -9.64 -10.58
N GLY A 118 2.80 -9.64 -11.82
CA GLY A 118 2.59 -8.54 -12.76
C GLY A 118 3.66 -7.45 -12.63
N GLU A 119 3.46 -6.33 -13.32
CA GLU A 119 4.42 -5.22 -13.30
C GLU A 119 4.55 -4.63 -11.88
N GLY A 120 5.79 -4.38 -11.47
CA GLY A 120 6.02 -3.80 -10.15
C GLY A 120 7.37 -3.13 -10.00
N TYR A 121 7.37 -2.12 -9.15
CA TYR A 121 8.50 -1.25 -8.90
C TYR A 121 8.92 -1.33 -7.44
N LYS A 122 10.23 -1.39 -7.19
CA LYS A 122 10.81 -1.18 -5.86
C LYS A 122 11.29 0.26 -5.77
N ILE A 123 10.79 0.99 -4.79
CA ILE A 123 11.15 2.38 -4.52
C ILE A 123 11.90 2.41 -3.20
N HIS A 124 13.19 2.72 -3.26
CA HIS A 124 14.08 2.70 -2.11
C HIS A 124 15.27 3.62 -2.32
N ASN A 125 15.67 4.35 -1.26
CA ASN A 125 16.79 5.30 -1.27
C ASN A 125 16.68 6.36 -2.39
N GLY A 126 15.48 6.85 -2.67
CA GLY A 126 15.24 7.86 -3.70
C GLY A 126 15.25 7.32 -5.13
N GLU A 127 15.37 6.01 -5.33
CA GLU A 127 15.39 5.36 -6.64
C GLU A 127 14.11 4.56 -6.89
N ILE A 128 13.63 4.60 -8.13
CA ILE A 128 12.52 3.78 -8.62
C ILE A 128 13.11 2.75 -9.58
N LYS A 129 12.93 1.47 -9.26
CA LYS A 129 13.45 0.36 -10.07
C LYS A 129 12.33 -0.59 -10.45
N LEU A 130 12.15 -0.83 -11.75
CA LEU A 130 11.31 -1.92 -12.23
C LEU A 130 11.94 -3.26 -11.77
N ILE A 131 11.18 -4.08 -11.07
CA ILE A 131 11.63 -5.36 -10.51
C ILE A 131 10.87 -6.57 -11.06
N CYS A 132 9.71 -6.34 -11.65
CA CYS A 132 8.87 -7.38 -12.22
C CYS A 132 8.13 -6.83 -13.44
N ASN A 133 8.12 -7.58 -14.55
CA ASN A 133 7.32 -7.23 -15.73
C ASN A 133 5.96 -7.94 -15.69
N ASN A 134 5.07 -7.53 -16.61
CA ASN A 134 3.84 -8.27 -16.86
C ASN A 134 4.16 -9.73 -17.17
N ASP A 135 3.30 -10.65 -16.71
CA ASP A 135 3.44 -12.11 -16.87
C ASP A 135 4.62 -12.74 -16.09
N GLU A 136 5.33 -11.97 -15.27
CA GLU A 136 6.41 -12.44 -14.40
C GLU A 136 5.98 -12.46 -12.93
N LYS A 137 6.86 -12.99 -12.09
CA LYS A 137 6.74 -12.93 -10.64
C LYS A 137 8.09 -12.60 -10.01
N TYR A 138 8.06 -11.92 -8.88
CA TYR A 138 9.24 -11.52 -8.13
C TYR A 138 9.05 -11.85 -6.64
N GLU A 139 9.99 -12.61 -6.06
CA GLU A 139 10.01 -12.89 -4.62
C GLU A 139 10.55 -11.67 -3.87
N ILE A 140 9.73 -11.13 -2.97
CA ILE A 140 10.12 -10.06 -2.05
C ILE A 140 10.91 -10.70 -0.91
N CYS A 141 12.22 -10.45 -0.91
CA CYS A 141 13.13 -10.85 0.16
C CYS A 141 13.46 -9.59 0.97
N ASP A 142 13.03 -9.54 2.21
CA ASP A 142 13.45 -8.53 3.20
C ASP A 142 14.65 -9.02 4.00
#